data_90fbbbd152760ac7fb6c9beb01799f35
#
_entry.id   90fbbbd152760ac7fb6c9beb01799f35
#
_cell.length_a   1.000
_cell.length_b   1.000
_cell.length_c   1.000
_cell.angle_alpha   90.00
_cell.angle_beta   90.00
_cell.angle_gamma   90.00
#
_symmetry.space_group_name_H-M   'P 1'
#
loop_
_entity.id
_entity.type
_entity.pdbx_description
1 polymer ?
#
loop_
_entity_poly.entity_id
_entity_poly.type
_entity_poly.pdbx_seq_one_letter_code
_entity_poly.pdbx_strand_id
1 'polypeptide(L)'
;MRNLRLSALLIPLILAFTVTACATVSVPITTTISPIVPAASPTVDNVPTDVAIIDPVNRLEDFNPDNFDDSTNIDNLWYPLKPGTRRVLSGATEQSGLTIPHRIVFTVTDLIKVIEGVRTVVVYVEDYSEGDLVEAELAFFAQDNDGNVWYLGEYPEEYANGRFVDAPAWIAGLKGAQAGIKMKSEPQEGTSYSQGWGPAVNWTDYGRVDQLGQETCVPLNCYQNVIVVAESSLAESDAFQLKYYAQGVGEVQVGWRGADATKETLELVEFTQLTDDELAEVRTKAFNLEQSALKHSKEVYAMTSPLE
;
A
#
# COMPACT_ATOMS: atom_id res chain seq x y z
N MET A 1 1.63 -2.87 0.33
CA MET A 1 0.25 -2.82 0.90
C MET A 1 -0.68 -2.61 -0.27
N ARG A 2 -1.57 -3.52 -0.42
CA ARG A 2 -2.51 -3.58 -1.54
C ARG A 2 -3.47 -2.41 -1.42
N ASN A 3 -3.80 -1.76 -2.55
CA ASN A 3 -5.01 -0.93 -2.60
C ASN A 3 -6.17 -1.83 -2.22
N LEU A 4 -6.74 -1.66 -1.02
CA LEU A 4 -7.90 -2.41 -0.59
C LEU A 4 -8.99 -2.24 -1.65
N ARG A 5 -9.12 -3.22 -2.54
CA ARG A 5 -10.34 -3.35 -3.33
C ARG A 5 -11.42 -3.86 -2.38
N LEU A 6 -12.08 -2.96 -1.64
CA LEU A 6 -13.36 -3.28 -1.08
C LEU A 6 -14.28 -3.62 -2.26
N SER A 7 -14.40 -4.90 -2.56
CA SER A 7 -15.46 -5.40 -3.44
C SER A 7 -16.77 -5.07 -2.76
N ALA A 8 -17.36 -3.91 -3.13
CA ALA A 8 -18.67 -3.50 -2.67
C ALA A 8 -19.68 -4.55 -3.12
N LEU A 9 -20.03 -5.47 -2.23
CA LEU A 9 -21.23 -6.29 -2.37
C LEU A 9 -22.42 -5.34 -2.33
N LEU A 10 -22.87 -4.90 -3.52
CA LEU A 10 -24.11 -4.19 -3.72
C LEU A 10 -25.27 -5.12 -3.34
N ILE A 11 -25.76 -5.02 -2.12
CA ILE A 11 -27.07 -5.52 -1.73
C ILE A 11 -28.06 -4.50 -2.28
N PRO A 12 -28.96 -4.85 -3.23
CA PRO A 12 -29.97 -3.91 -3.70
C PRO A 12 -31.04 -3.73 -2.61
N LEU A 13 -30.95 -2.61 -1.89
CA LEU A 13 -32.05 -2.16 -1.05
C LEU A 13 -33.09 -1.51 -1.97
N ILE A 14 -34.17 -2.26 -2.28
CA ILE A 14 -35.32 -1.75 -3.02
C ILE A 14 -36.08 -0.80 -2.09
N LEU A 15 -35.84 0.50 -2.22
CA LEU A 15 -36.65 1.52 -1.58
C LEU A 15 -37.70 2.00 -2.60
N ALA A 16 -38.97 1.68 -2.35
CA ALA A 16 -40.08 2.21 -3.12
C ALA A 16 -40.28 3.69 -2.81
N PHE A 17 -39.97 4.56 -3.77
CA PHE A 17 -40.34 5.99 -3.68
C PHE A 17 -41.72 6.23 -4.26
N THR A 18 -42.62 6.71 -3.41
CA THR A 18 -43.90 7.31 -3.81
C THR A 18 -43.64 8.71 -4.34
N VAL A 19 -43.99 8.94 -5.60
CA VAL A 19 -43.89 10.24 -6.26
C VAL A 19 -45.04 11.14 -5.82
N THR A 20 -44.73 12.22 -5.10
CA THR A 20 -45.68 13.31 -4.87
C THR A 20 -45.32 14.46 -5.82
N ALA A 21 -46.22 14.76 -6.76
CA ALA A 21 -46.08 15.84 -7.70
C ALA A 21 -46.29 17.19 -7.00
N CYS A 22 -45.35 18.11 -7.12
CA CYS A 22 -45.53 19.49 -6.70
C CYS A 22 -45.35 20.41 -7.92
N ALA A 23 -46.36 21.27 -8.14
CA ALA A 23 -46.49 22.16 -9.30
C ALA A 23 -45.46 23.29 -9.27
N THR A 24 -44.83 23.54 -10.41
CA THR A 24 -43.87 24.65 -10.60
C THR A 24 -44.60 25.92 -11.04
N VAL A 25 -44.41 26.99 -10.26
CA VAL A 25 -44.80 28.36 -10.65
C VAL A 25 -43.58 29.01 -11.35
N SER A 26 -43.73 29.37 -12.61
CA SER A 26 -42.73 30.11 -13.40
C SER A 26 -42.91 31.61 -13.26
N VAL A 27 -41.86 32.31 -12.81
CA VAL A 27 -41.78 33.78 -12.86
C VAL A 27 -40.79 34.17 -14.00
N PRO A 28 -41.15 35.07 -14.92
CA PRO A 28 -40.23 35.49 -15.97
C PRO A 28 -39.23 36.52 -15.41
N ILE A 29 -37.91 36.23 -15.54
CA ILE A 29 -36.84 37.20 -15.29
C ILE A 29 -36.42 37.81 -16.63
N THR A 30 -36.58 39.10 -16.75
CA THR A 30 -36.06 39.88 -17.89
C THR A 30 -34.62 40.25 -17.61
N THR A 31 -33.68 39.68 -18.35
CA THR A 31 -32.25 40.00 -18.24
C THR A 31 -31.87 40.97 -19.36
N THR A 32 -31.46 42.17 -18.99
CA THR A 32 -30.78 43.15 -19.88
C THR A 32 -29.32 42.74 -20.08
N ILE A 33 -28.92 42.47 -21.32
CA ILE A 33 -27.56 42.11 -21.70
C ILE A 33 -26.79 43.40 -22.05
N SER A 34 -25.74 43.74 -21.29
CA SER A 34 -24.71 44.70 -21.69
C SER A 34 -23.59 43.98 -22.44
N PRO A 35 -23.00 44.56 -23.47
CA PRO A 35 -21.96 43.91 -24.26
C PRO A 35 -20.66 43.80 -23.45
N ILE A 36 -20.15 42.58 -23.34
CA ILE A 36 -18.85 42.29 -22.75
C ILE A 36 -17.78 42.46 -23.83
N VAL A 37 -16.82 43.33 -23.56
CA VAL A 37 -15.58 43.48 -24.34
C VAL A 37 -14.73 42.23 -24.07
N PRO A 38 -14.19 41.52 -25.10
CA PRO A 38 -13.34 40.36 -24.86
C PRO A 38 -12.02 40.80 -24.24
N ALA A 39 -11.76 40.33 -23.02
CA ALA A 39 -10.43 40.39 -22.41
C ALA A 39 -9.49 39.39 -23.13
N ALA A 40 -8.27 39.83 -23.41
CA ALA A 40 -7.23 39.02 -24.00
C ALA A 40 -6.98 37.77 -23.16
N SER A 41 -6.99 36.60 -23.80
CA SER A 41 -6.62 35.32 -23.17
C SER A 41 -5.19 35.40 -22.63
N PRO A 42 -4.96 34.97 -21.39
CA PRO A 42 -3.60 34.77 -20.93
C PRO A 42 -2.98 33.60 -21.72
N THR A 43 -1.80 33.81 -22.25
CA THR A 43 -0.95 32.77 -22.82
C THR A 43 -0.69 31.76 -21.73
N VAL A 44 -1.18 30.54 -21.92
CA VAL A 44 -0.85 29.40 -21.06
C VAL A 44 0.61 29.08 -21.32
N ASP A 45 1.49 29.43 -20.39
CA ASP A 45 2.85 28.94 -20.37
C ASP A 45 2.79 27.40 -20.33
N ASN A 46 3.53 26.78 -21.25
CA ASN A 46 3.69 25.34 -21.35
C ASN A 46 4.22 24.79 -20.03
N VAL A 47 3.32 24.27 -19.21
CA VAL A 47 3.69 23.31 -18.17
C VAL A 47 4.15 22.05 -18.91
N PRO A 48 5.37 21.54 -18.67
CA PRO A 48 5.81 20.31 -19.30
C PRO A 48 4.87 19.18 -18.90
N THR A 49 4.02 18.76 -19.81
CA THR A 49 3.20 17.54 -19.69
C THR A 49 4.06 16.35 -20.12
N ASP A 50 5.22 16.15 -19.50
CA ASP A 50 5.94 14.89 -19.53
C ASP A 50 5.61 14.09 -18.26
N VAL A 51 4.34 13.73 -18.10
CA VAL A 51 4.02 12.51 -17.39
C VAL A 51 4.38 11.40 -18.38
N ALA A 52 5.63 10.93 -18.33
CA ALA A 52 6.03 9.74 -19.05
C ALA A 52 5.04 8.66 -18.67
N ILE A 53 4.19 8.25 -19.62
CA ILE A 53 3.36 7.06 -19.51
C ILE A 53 4.35 5.94 -19.20
N ILE A 54 4.30 5.44 -17.97
CA ILE A 54 5.10 4.28 -17.55
C ILE A 54 4.58 3.14 -18.40
N ASP A 55 5.40 2.67 -19.36
CA ASP A 55 5.11 1.43 -20.09
C ASP A 55 5.35 0.27 -19.10
N PRO A 56 4.29 -0.35 -18.57
CA PRO A 56 4.41 -1.31 -17.49
C PRO A 56 5.02 -2.64 -17.92
N VAL A 57 5.04 -2.92 -19.20
CA VAL A 57 5.45 -4.22 -19.76
C VAL A 57 6.98 -4.43 -19.72
N ASN A 58 7.77 -3.36 -19.50
CA ASN A 58 9.24 -3.42 -19.63
C ASN A 58 10.01 -3.07 -18.35
N ARG A 59 9.40 -3.07 -17.16
CA ARG A 59 10.05 -2.59 -15.93
C ARG A 59 9.92 -3.53 -14.73
N LEU A 60 9.96 -4.82 -14.96
CA LEU A 60 10.23 -5.75 -13.88
C LEU A 60 11.70 -5.61 -13.49
N GLU A 61 11.98 -5.64 -12.19
CA GLU A 61 13.34 -5.58 -11.68
C GLU A 61 14.06 -6.92 -11.96
N ASP A 62 15.36 -6.87 -12.20
CA ASP A 62 16.18 -8.05 -12.47
C ASP A 62 16.56 -8.72 -11.13
N PHE A 63 15.68 -9.60 -10.64
CA PHE A 63 15.87 -10.32 -9.40
C PHE A 63 16.91 -11.42 -9.59
N ASN A 64 18.02 -11.32 -8.84
CA ASN A 64 19.08 -12.33 -8.82
C ASN A 64 19.30 -12.82 -7.37
N PRO A 65 18.93 -14.08 -7.03
CA PRO A 65 19.09 -14.61 -5.68
C PRO A 65 20.56 -14.69 -5.21
N ASP A 66 21.53 -14.71 -6.13
CA ASP A 66 22.96 -14.69 -5.79
C ASP A 66 23.43 -13.33 -5.23
N ASN A 67 22.57 -12.30 -5.23
CA ASN A 67 22.88 -10.97 -4.68
C ASN A 67 22.39 -10.77 -3.24
N PHE A 68 22.17 -11.86 -2.46
CA PHE A 68 21.57 -11.81 -1.14
C PHE A 68 22.39 -12.59 -0.08
N ASP A 69 23.60 -12.10 0.26
CA ASP A 69 24.48 -12.80 1.21
C ASP A 69 23.99 -12.71 2.67
N ASP A 70 23.45 -11.56 3.10
CA ASP A 70 22.91 -11.29 4.45
C ASP A 70 21.48 -10.72 4.38
N SER A 71 20.63 -11.42 3.67
CA SER A 71 19.32 -10.95 3.21
C SER A 71 18.33 -10.55 4.30
N THR A 72 18.52 -11.07 5.53
CA THR A 72 17.61 -10.84 6.66
C THR A 72 18.06 -9.67 7.55
N ASN A 73 19.24 -9.16 7.35
CA ASN A 73 19.72 -7.94 8.00
C ASN A 73 19.27 -6.71 7.21
N ILE A 74 18.01 -6.33 7.36
CA ILE A 74 17.40 -5.22 6.63
C ILE A 74 17.64 -3.91 7.40
N ASP A 75 18.78 -3.26 7.12
CA ASP A 75 19.22 -2.02 7.72
C ASP A 75 19.11 -0.80 6.78
N ASN A 76 18.43 -0.95 5.65
CA ASN A 76 18.14 0.14 4.72
C ASN A 76 17.65 1.38 5.48
N LEU A 77 18.24 2.53 5.17
CA LEU A 77 18.01 3.79 5.90
C LEU A 77 16.52 4.21 5.92
N TRP A 78 15.80 3.93 4.84
CA TRP A 78 14.41 4.38 4.64
C TRP A 78 13.37 3.30 4.98
N TYR A 79 13.79 2.04 5.01
CA TYR A 79 12.90 0.91 5.27
C TYR A 79 13.56 -0.16 6.14
N PRO A 80 14.01 0.21 7.35
CA PRO A 80 14.65 -0.76 8.26
C PRO A 80 13.60 -1.74 8.80
N LEU A 81 13.95 -3.03 8.82
CA LEU A 81 13.10 -4.09 9.35
C LEU A 81 13.82 -4.87 10.45
N LYS A 82 13.96 -4.23 11.61
CA LYS A 82 14.55 -4.86 12.79
C LYS A 82 13.51 -5.70 13.52
N PRO A 83 13.76 -6.99 13.80
CA PRO A 83 12.83 -7.85 14.55
C PRO A 83 12.33 -7.23 15.86
N GLY A 84 11.04 -7.37 16.12
CA GLY A 84 10.35 -6.79 17.27
C GLY A 84 9.94 -5.33 17.11
N THR A 85 10.31 -4.66 16.01
CA THR A 85 9.82 -3.30 15.75
C THR A 85 8.35 -3.33 15.36
N ARG A 86 7.54 -2.48 16.02
CA ARG A 86 6.13 -2.25 15.68
C ARG A 86 5.92 -0.79 15.28
N ARG A 87 5.21 -0.59 14.16
CA ARG A 87 4.67 0.69 13.72
C ARG A 87 3.15 0.62 13.73
N VAL A 88 2.49 1.65 14.25
CA VAL A 88 1.03 1.80 14.15
C VAL A 88 0.75 3.11 13.43
N LEU A 89 0.07 3.00 12.30
CA LEU A 89 -0.45 4.13 11.56
C LEU A 89 -1.97 4.20 11.79
N SER A 90 -2.51 5.40 11.96
CA SER A 90 -3.94 5.62 12.18
C SER A 90 -4.41 6.84 11.40
N GLY A 91 -5.64 6.78 10.90
CA GLY A 91 -6.23 7.84 10.11
C GLY A 91 -7.57 7.42 9.54
N ALA A 92 -7.79 7.61 8.25
CA ALA A 92 -9.07 7.32 7.63
C ALA A 92 -8.96 7.00 6.14
N THR A 93 -9.99 6.35 5.61
CA THR A 93 -10.29 6.23 4.18
C THR A 93 -11.62 6.91 3.87
N GLU A 94 -11.86 7.24 2.61
CA GLU A 94 -13.18 7.66 2.12
C GLU A 94 -13.90 6.50 1.43
N GLN A 95 -15.14 6.24 1.81
CA GLN A 95 -15.99 5.26 1.15
C GLN A 95 -17.39 5.85 0.92
N SER A 96 -17.79 5.97 -0.32
CA SER A 96 -19.10 6.53 -0.70
C SER A 96 -19.41 7.91 -0.08
N GLY A 97 -18.36 8.74 0.10
CA GLY A 97 -18.45 10.07 0.70
C GLY A 97 -18.51 10.07 2.24
N LEU A 98 -18.28 8.92 2.88
CA LEU A 98 -18.15 8.79 4.32
C LEU A 98 -16.66 8.62 4.68
N THR A 99 -16.24 9.30 5.74
CA THR A 99 -14.91 9.12 6.33
C THR A 99 -14.95 7.91 7.26
N ILE A 100 -14.15 6.90 6.97
CA ILE A 100 -14.08 5.63 7.68
C ILE A 100 -12.77 5.58 8.47
N PRO A 101 -12.78 5.45 9.80
CA PRO A 101 -11.57 5.26 10.59
C PRO A 101 -10.76 4.05 10.12
N HIS A 102 -9.47 4.26 9.92
CA HIS A 102 -8.56 3.24 9.40
C HIS A 102 -7.28 3.16 10.24
N ARG A 103 -6.77 1.96 10.49
CA ARG A 103 -5.58 1.74 11.31
C ARG A 103 -4.81 0.52 10.81
N ILE A 104 -3.50 0.68 10.62
CA ILE A 104 -2.58 -0.40 10.25
C ILE A 104 -1.59 -0.64 11.38
N VAL A 105 -1.40 -1.91 11.76
CA VAL A 105 -0.36 -2.37 12.68
C VAL A 105 0.64 -3.21 11.89
N PHE A 106 1.84 -2.70 11.74
CA PHE A 106 2.94 -3.34 11.05
C PHE A 106 3.98 -3.82 12.06
N THR A 107 4.19 -5.13 12.17
CA THR A 107 5.13 -5.71 13.13
C THR A 107 6.17 -6.57 12.43
N VAL A 108 7.43 -6.21 12.58
CA VAL A 108 8.55 -7.02 12.09
C VAL A 108 8.75 -8.20 13.04
N THR A 109 8.56 -9.42 12.54
CA THR A 109 8.82 -10.62 13.33
C THR A 109 10.30 -11.03 13.24
N ASP A 110 10.69 -12.03 14.02
CA ASP A 110 11.96 -12.73 13.89
C ASP A 110 11.82 -14.05 13.11
N LEU A 111 10.68 -14.24 12.46
CA LEU A 111 10.41 -15.40 11.61
C LEU A 111 11.01 -15.19 10.23
N ILE A 112 11.40 -16.31 9.62
CA ILE A 112 12.02 -16.35 8.29
C ILE A 112 11.18 -17.21 7.37
N LYS A 113 11.10 -16.81 6.10
CA LYS A 113 10.58 -17.64 5.01
C LYS A 113 11.56 -17.67 3.85
N VAL A 114 11.79 -18.87 3.29
CA VAL A 114 12.65 -18.99 2.10
C VAL A 114 11.79 -18.90 0.85
N ILE A 115 12.11 -17.93 -0.03
CA ILE A 115 11.43 -17.71 -1.31
C ILE A 115 12.49 -17.56 -2.39
N GLU A 116 12.37 -18.29 -3.50
CA GLU A 116 13.37 -18.29 -4.60
C GLU A 116 14.82 -18.53 -4.12
N GLY A 117 15.00 -19.29 -3.03
CA GLY A 117 16.30 -19.53 -2.41
C GLY A 117 16.80 -18.43 -1.47
N VAL A 118 16.11 -17.29 -1.40
CA VAL A 118 16.46 -16.16 -0.53
C VAL A 118 15.71 -16.26 0.81
N ARG A 119 16.41 -16.05 1.92
CA ARG A 119 15.80 -15.93 3.26
C ARG A 119 15.17 -14.56 3.41
N THR A 120 13.88 -14.51 3.70
CA THR A 120 13.13 -13.27 3.88
C THR A 120 12.73 -13.06 5.33
N VAL A 121 12.75 -11.81 5.79
CA VAL A 121 12.11 -11.39 7.05
C VAL A 121 10.61 -11.41 6.85
N VAL A 122 9.89 -12.00 7.81
CA VAL A 122 8.43 -12.02 7.82
C VAL A 122 7.91 -10.82 8.62
N VAL A 123 7.10 -10.01 7.97
CA VAL A 123 6.34 -8.96 8.63
C VAL A 123 4.90 -9.43 8.79
N TYR A 124 4.35 -9.23 9.99
CA TYR A 124 2.94 -9.47 10.28
C TYR A 124 2.20 -8.14 10.29
N VAL A 125 1.19 -8.01 9.44
CA VAL A 125 0.38 -6.79 9.28
C VAL A 125 -1.06 -7.09 9.69
N GLU A 126 -1.66 -6.17 10.43
CA GLU A 126 -3.10 -6.17 10.76
C GLU A 126 -3.69 -4.85 10.29
N ASP A 127 -4.74 -4.94 9.47
CA ASP A 127 -5.48 -3.80 8.96
C ASP A 127 -6.89 -3.76 9.56
N TYR A 128 -7.28 -2.60 10.06
CA TYR A 128 -8.54 -2.38 10.75
C TYR A 128 -9.33 -1.24 10.10
N SER A 129 -10.60 -1.50 9.79
CA SER A 129 -11.57 -0.50 9.35
C SER A 129 -12.71 -0.42 10.36
N GLU A 130 -13.06 0.78 10.84
CA GLU A 130 -14.08 1.02 11.90
C GLU A 130 -13.81 0.23 13.20
N GLY A 131 -12.57 -0.25 13.39
CA GLY A 131 -12.16 -1.08 14.53
C GLY A 131 -12.25 -2.59 14.30
N ASP A 132 -12.86 -3.02 13.22
CA ASP A 132 -12.91 -4.43 12.81
C ASP A 132 -11.65 -4.79 12.01
N LEU A 133 -11.09 -5.99 12.26
CA LEU A 133 -10.01 -6.53 11.45
C LEU A 133 -10.56 -6.86 10.05
N VAL A 134 -10.02 -6.19 9.03
CA VAL A 134 -10.40 -6.39 7.62
C VAL A 134 -9.36 -7.14 6.82
N GLU A 135 -8.09 -7.12 7.27
CA GLU A 135 -7.02 -7.92 6.68
C GLU A 135 -5.97 -8.32 7.73
N ALA A 136 -5.44 -9.53 7.62
CA ALA A 136 -4.22 -9.96 8.29
C ALA A 136 -3.27 -10.54 7.25
N GLU A 137 -2.00 -10.12 7.29
CA GLU A 137 -1.04 -10.43 6.22
C GLU A 137 0.30 -10.93 6.76
N LEU A 138 0.91 -11.86 6.03
CA LEU A 138 2.33 -12.19 6.08
C LEU A 138 3.01 -11.59 4.85
N ALA A 139 3.88 -10.62 5.03
CA ALA A 139 4.66 -9.98 3.98
C ALA A 139 6.13 -10.38 4.07
N PHE A 140 6.81 -10.59 2.93
CA PHE A 140 8.14 -11.19 2.85
C PHE A 140 9.15 -10.24 2.22
N PHE A 141 10.14 -9.80 3.00
CA PHE A 141 11.15 -8.84 2.58
C PHE A 141 12.57 -9.39 2.74
N ALA A 142 13.46 -8.97 1.85
CA ALA A 142 14.89 -9.25 1.92
C ALA A 142 15.68 -8.03 1.47
N GLN A 143 16.90 -7.87 1.99
CA GLN A 143 17.82 -6.83 1.52
C GLN A 143 18.90 -7.47 0.64
N ASP A 144 19.14 -6.88 -0.54
CA ASP A 144 20.24 -7.30 -1.41
C ASP A 144 21.59 -6.71 -0.96
N ASN A 145 22.68 -7.16 -1.58
CA ASN A 145 24.03 -6.68 -1.27
C ASN A 145 24.26 -5.21 -1.63
N ASP A 146 23.39 -4.61 -2.47
CA ASP A 146 23.42 -3.19 -2.83
C ASP A 146 22.59 -2.35 -1.83
N GLY A 147 21.94 -2.98 -0.83
CA GLY A 147 21.14 -2.35 0.22
C GLY A 147 19.71 -2.02 -0.22
N ASN A 148 19.25 -2.49 -1.37
CA ASN A 148 17.84 -2.34 -1.73
C ASN A 148 16.99 -3.36 -0.97
N VAL A 149 15.80 -2.95 -0.51
CA VAL A 149 14.84 -3.86 0.10
C VAL A 149 13.90 -4.39 -0.98
N TRP A 150 13.87 -5.69 -1.11
CA TRP A 150 13.01 -6.41 -2.05
C TRP A 150 11.75 -6.91 -1.37
N TYR A 151 10.66 -6.92 -2.12
CA TYR A 151 9.38 -7.53 -1.75
C TYR A 151 9.21 -8.82 -2.56
N LEU A 152 9.19 -9.96 -1.86
CA LEU A 152 9.16 -11.27 -2.50
C LEU A 152 7.78 -11.92 -2.49
N GLY A 153 6.80 -11.28 -1.88
CA GLY A 153 5.43 -11.78 -1.87
C GLY A 153 4.68 -11.49 -0.59
N GLU A 154 3.41 -11.85 -0.61
CA GLU A 154 2.50 -11.69 0.52
C GLU A 154 1.46 -12.80 0.58
N TYR A 155 0.95 -13.03 1.79
CA TYR A 155 -0.24 -13.81 2.03
C TYR A 155 -1.21 -12.97 2.86
N PRO A 156 -2.13 -12.23 2.25
CA PRO A 156 -3.20 -11.53 2.95
C PRO A 156 -4.41 -12.43 3.13
N GLU A 157 -5.06 -12.38 4.29
CA GLU A 157 -6.43 -12.87 4.49
C GLU A 157 -7.37 -11.69 4.66
N GLU A 158 -8.34 -11.57 3.77
CA GLU A 158 -9.38 -10.55 3.81
C GLU A 158 -10.58 -11.04 4.64
N TYR A 159 -11.13 -10.14 5.47
CA TYR A 159 -12.27 -10.45 6.34
C TYR A 159 -13.41 -9.45 6.12
N ALA A 160 -14.65 -9.95 6.22
CA ALA A 160 -15.85 -9.13 6.29
C ALA A 160 -16.77 -9.63 7.42
N ASN A 161 -17.16 -8.73 8.33
CA ASN A 161 -17.95 -9.08 9.52
C ASN A 161 -17.31 -10.22 10.34
N GLY A 162 -16.00 -10.20 10.51
CA GLY A 162 -15.21 -11.19 11.25
C GLY A 162 -15.13 -12.58 10.59
N ARG A 163 -15.45 -12.68 9.29
CA ARG A 163 -15.38 -13.95 8.53
C ARG A 163 -14.41 -13.82 7.39
N PHE A 164 -13.62 -14.88 7.18
CA PHE A 164 -12.76 -15.02 6.01
C PHE A 164 -13.55 -14.86 4.70
N VAL A 165 -13.03 -14.07 3.78
CA VAL A 165 -13.61 -13.79 2.46
C VAL A 165 -12.72 -14.31 1.35
N ASP A 166 -11.44 -13.91 1.34
CA ASP A 166 -10.48 -14.23 0.28
C ASP A 166 -9.04 -14.20 0.82
N ALA A 167 -8.11 -14.75 0.05
CA ALA A 167 -6.67 -14.70 0.33
C ALA A 167 -5.88 -14.62 -0.99
N PRO A 168 -5.84 -13.43 -1.64
CA PRO A 168 -5.22 -13.25 -2.96
C PRO A 168 -3.69 -13.17 -2.84
N ALA A 169 -3.08 -14.30 -2.46
CA ALA A 169 -1.64 -14.43 -2.24
C ALA A 169 -0.85 -14.43 -3.55
N TRP A 170 0.31 -13.79 -3.52
CA TRP A 170 1.34 -13.94 -4.55
C TRP A 170 2.71 -14.15 -3.88
N ILE A 171 3.53 -14.99 -4.47
CA ILE A 171 4.90 -15.28 -4.00
C ILE A 171 5.79 -15.40 -5.24
N ALA A 172 6.91 -14.71 -5.25
CA ALA A 172 7.88 -14.71 -6.34
C ALA A 172 8.26 -16.16 -6.72
N GLY A 173 8.40 -16.40 -8.04
CA GLY A 173 8.66 -17.73 -8.61
C GLY A 173 7.43 -18.61 -8.79
N LEU A 174 6.27 -18.28 -8.23
CA LEU A 174 5.04 -19.07 -8.33
C LEU A 174 3.97 -18.38 -9.19
N LYS A 175 3.29 -19.14 -10.05
CA LYS A 175 2.20 -18.63 -10.93
C LYS A 175 2.59 -17.40 -11.76
N GLY A 176 3.87 -17.26 -12.10
CA GLY A 176 4.40 -16.14 -12.87
C GLY A 176 4.65 -14.87 -12.05
N ALA A 177 4.51 -14.95 -10.73
CA ALA A 177 4.79 -13.82 -9.85
C ALA A 177 6.30 -13.52 -9.82
N GLN A 178 6.65 -12.23 -9.71
CA GLN A 178 8.03 -11.74 -9.68
C GLN A 178 8.22 -10.77 -8.51
N ALA A 179 9.37 -10.89 -7.86
CA ALA A 179 9.80 -9.96 -6.82
C ALA A 179 10.03 -8.56 -7.40
N GLY A 180 9.89 -7.56 -6.55
CA GLY A 180 10.22 -6.17 -6.88
C GLY A 180 10.91 -5.46 -5.74
N ILE A 181 11.33 -4.23 -5.96
CA ILE A 181 12.02 -3.42 -4.97
C ILE A 181 11.00 -2.62 -4.16
N LYS A 182 10.93 -2.86 -2.85
CA LYS A 182 10.11 -2.04 -1.95
C LYS A 182 10.76 -0.69 -1.67
N MET A 183 12.09 -0.68 -1.50
CA MET A 183 12.84 0.54 -1.23
C MET A 183 14.24 0.47 -1.82
N LYS A 184 14.63 1.47 -2.58
CA LYS A 184 16.01 1.64 -3.07
C LYS A 184 16.94 2.01 -1.92
N SER A 185 18.20 1.59 -1.97
CA SER A 185 19.24 2.04 -1.04
C SER A 185 19.54 3.52 -1.21
N GLU A 186 19.59 3.98 -2.45
CA GLU A 186 19.83 5.38 -2.84
C GLU A 186 18.66 5.90 -3.69
N PRO A 187 17.53 6.30 -3.07
CA PRO A 187 16.40 6.86 -3.79
C PRO A 187 16.77 8.15 -4.52
N GLN A 188 16.41 8.25 -5.80
CA GLN A 188 16.64 9.45 -6.63
C GLN A 188 15.30 9.95 -7.16
N GLU A 189 15.03 11.24 -7.00
CA GLU A 189 13.80 11.87 -7.45
C GLU A 189 13.51 11.60 -8.93
N GLY A 190 12.27 11.27 -9.24
CA GLY A 190 11.81 10.94 -10.57
C GLY A 190 12.08 9.49 -11.01
N THR A 191 12.87 8.69 -10.28
CA THR A 191 13.08 7.28 -10.63
C THR A 191 11.87 6.42 -10.26
N SER A 192 11.50 5.53 -11.17
CA SER A 192 10.42 4.56 -10.97
C SER A 192 10.99 3.14 -10.96
N TYR A 193 10.32 2.25 -10.22
CA TYR A 193 10.70 0.84 -10.10
C TYR A 193 9.46 -0.03 -9.83
N SER A 194 9.53 -1.30 -10.22
CA SER A 194 8.48 -2.27 -9.87
C SER A 194 8.64 -2.71 -8.41
N GLN A 195 7.55 -2.73 -7.67
CA GLN A 195 7.52 -3.25 -6.29
C GLN A 195 7.07 -4.72 -6.25
N GLY A 196 6.75 -5.30 -7.40
CA GLY A 196 6.41 -6.70 -7.59
C GLY A 196 5.28 -6.90 -8.59
N TRP A 197 5.08 -8.14 -8.98
CA TRP A 197 4.04 -8.53 -9.93
C TRP A 197 3.46 -9.90 -9.58
N GLY A 198 2.16 -9.93 -9.28
CA GLY A 198 1.37 -11.14 -8.99
C GLY A 198 0.23 -11.33 -10.00
N PRO A 199 0.51 -11.77 -11.24
CA PRO A 199 -0.48 -11.78 -12.32
C PRO A 199 -1.68 -12.69 -12.04
N ALA A 200 -1.51 -13.75 -11.28
CA ALA A 200 -2.61 -14.66 -10.93
C ALA A 200 -3.69 -14.03 -10.05
N VAL A 201 -3.38 -12.93 -9.37
CA VAL A 201 -4.28 -12.18 -8.48
C VAL A 201 -4.45 -10.72 -8.91
N ASN A 202 -4.00 -10.38 -10.13
CA ASN A 202 -3.99 -9.00 -10.66
C ASN A 202 -3.32 -7.98 -9.74
N TRP A 203 -2.29 -8.42 -9.02
CA TRP A 203 -1.53 -7.55 -8.16
C TRP A 203 -0.33 -6.97 -8.91
N THR A 204 -0.19 -5.65 -8.90
CA THR A 204 0.95 -4.93 -9.49
C THR A 204 1.14 -3.65 -8.74
N ASP A 205 2.35 -3.40 -8.26
CA ASP A 205 2.69 -2.12 -7.65
C ASP A 205 3.98 -1.55 -8.24
N TYR A 206 3.94 -0.24 -8.44
CA TYR A 206 5.06 0.57 -8.91
C TYR A 206 5.30 1.70 -7.94
N GLY A 207 6.55 1.86 -7.51
CA GLY A 207 6.99 3.02 -6.75
C GLY A 207 7.68 4.03 -7.68
N ARG A 208 7.41 5.32 -7.44
CA ARG A 208 8.20 6.42 -7.98
C ARG A 208 8.65 7.31 -6.86
N VAL A 209 9.94 7.61 -6.78
CA VAL A 209 10.45 8.63 -5.86
C VAL A 209 9.92 9.99 -6.30
N ASP A 210 8.92 10.49 -5.60
CA ASP A 210 8.18 11.71 -5.97
C ASP A 210 8.87 12.97 -5.41
N GLN A 211 9.36 12.91 -4.17
CA GLN A 211 10.02 14.03 -3.50
C GLN A 211 11.11 13.54 -2.56
N LEU A 212 12.15 14.35 -2.40
CA LEU A 212 13.24 14.15 -1.44
C LEU A 212 13.32 15.34 -0.46
N GLY A 213 13.90 15.11 0.72
CA GLY A 213 14.24 16.16 1.67
C GLY A 213 13.06 16.87 2.30
N GLN A 214 11.89 16.21 2.39
CA GLN A 214 10.69 16.81 2.95
C GLN A 214 10.75 16.84 4.48
N GLU A 215 9.98 17.75 5.07
CA GLU A 215 9.65 17.76 6.49
C GLU A 215 8.22 17.24 6.67
N THR A 216 8.02 16.28 7.58
CA THR A 216 6.73 15.69 7.85
C THR A 216 6.52 15.60 9.35
N CYS A 217 5.44 16.22 9.85
CA CYS A 217 5.01 16.09 11.23
C CYS A 217 3.78 15.19 11.33
N VAL A 218 3.85 14.19 12.18
CA VAL A 218 2.77 13.26 12.51
C VAL A 218 2.56 13.28 14.03
N PRO A 219 1.49 12.69 14.58
CA PRO A 219 1.22 12.75 16.02
C PRO A 219 2.39 12.31 16.91
N LEU A 220 3.19 11.34 16.42
CA LEU A 220 4.33 10.83 17.19
C LEU A 220 5.51 11.78 17.21
N ASN A 221 5.87 12.41 16.07
CA ASN A 221 7.08 13.26 15.95
C ASN A 221 7.07 14.07 14.65
N CYS A 222 8.01 15.03 14.54
CA CYS A 222 8.36 15.69 13.28
C CYS A 222 9.67 15.09 12.74
N TYR A 223 9.67 14.74 11.47
CA TYR A 223 10.79 14.12 10.77
C TYR A 223 11.34 15.04 9.69
N GLN A 224 12.67 15.10 9.58
CA GLN A 224 13.39 15.83 8.54
C GLN A 224 13.93 14.87 7.48
N ASN A 225 14.22 15.38 6.28
CA ASN A 225 14.77 14.61 5.17
C ASN A 225 13.89 13.40 4.78
N VAL A 226 12.58 13.53 4.93
CA VAL A 226 11.62 12.50 4.53
C VAL A 226 11.61 12.35 3.01
N ILE A 227 11.54 11.12 2.52
CA ILE A 227 11.29 10.85 1.10
C ILE A 227 9.82 10.49 0.89
N VAL A 228 9.27 10.89 -0.25
CA VAL A 228 7.92 10.54 -0.66
C VAL A 228 8.01 9.63 -1.87
N VAL A 229 7.41 8.45 -1.77
CA VAL A 229 7.23 7.51 -2.87
C VAL A 229 5.77 7.51 -3.27
N ALA A 230 5.49 7.83 -4.52
CA ALA A 230 4.16 7.68 -5.09
C ALA A 230 4.01 6.23 -5.58
N GLU A 231 3.14 5.48 -4.94
CA GLU A 231 2.80 4.10 -5.31
C GLU A 231 1.55 4.10 -6.21
N SER A 232 1.56 3.30 -7.26
CA SER A 232 0.45 3.14 -8.20
C SER A 232 0.37 1.72 -8.71
N SER A 233 -0.79 1.32 -9.22
CA SER A 233 -1.01 0.02 -9.84
C SER A 233 -1.43 0.15 -11.30
N LEU A 234 -1.30 -0.94 -12.08
CA LEU A 234 -1.78 -0.97 -13.47
C LEU A 234 -3.32 -0.85 -13.56
N ALA A 235 -4.01 -1.26 -12.51
CA ALA A 235 -5.46 -1.23 -12.48
C ALA A 235 -6.01 0.18 -12.31
N GLU A 236 -5.22 1.09 -11.71
CA GLU A 236 -5.62 2.45 -11.33
C GLU A 236 -4.46 3.43 -11.62
N SER A 237 -4.14 3.62 -12.91
CA SER A 237 -2.93 4.32 -13.35
C SER A 237 -2.85 5.81 -12.98
N ASP A 238 -3.98 6.45 -12.65
CA ASP A 238 -4.09 7.85 -12.19
C ASP A 238 -4.37 7.98 -10.70
N ALA A 239 -4.41 6.89 -9.95
CA ALA A 239 -4.52 6.85 -8.51
C ALA A 239 -3.14 6.62 -7.90
N PHE A 240 -2.77 7.44 -6.93
CA PHE A 240 -1.47 7.34 -6.26
C PHE A 240 -1.65 7.37 -4.76
N GLN A 241 -1.08 6.37 -4.07
CA GLN A 241 -0.79 6.49 -2.65
C GLN A 241 0.58 7.14 -2.47
N LEU A 242 0.65 8.14 -1.61
CA LEU A 242 1.88 8.84 -1.27
C LEU A 242 2.40 8.30 0.06
N LYS A 243 3.50 7.55 0.00
CA LYS A 243 4.14 6.94 1.17
C LYS A 243 5.32 7.78 1.61
N TYR A 244 5.29 8.27 2.85
CA TYR A 244 6.32 9.12 3.43
C TYR A 244 7.23 8.27 4.32
N TYR A 245 8.53 8.24 4.00
CA TYR A 245 9.52 7.43 4.71
C TYR A 245 10.51 8.31 5.44
N ALA A 246 10.62 8.11 6.76
CA ALA A 246 11.61 8.78 7.61
C ALA A 246 12.80 7.86 7.89
N GLN A 247 14.00 8.45 7.94
CA GLN A 247 15.25 7.73 8.20
C GLN A 247 15.22 7.00 9.55
N GLY A 248 15.57 5.73 9.55
CA GLY A 248 15.63 4.86 10.73
C GLY A 248 14.27 4.43 11.29
N VAL A 249 13.15 4.88 10.68
CA VAL A 249 11.79 4.57 11.14
C VAL A 249 11.02 3.78 10.08
N GLY A 250 11.14 4.13 8.82
CA GLY A 250 10.32 3.61 7.73
C GLY A 250 9.12 4.51 7.44
N GLU A 251 8.00 3.92 7.06
CA GLU A 251 6.78 4.66 6.71
C GLU A 251 6.19 5.38 7.93
N VAL A 252 6.00 6.70 7.80
CA VAL A 252 5.48 7.57 8.86
C VAL A 252 4.15 8.22 8.50
N GLN A 253 3.82 8.32 7.20
CA GLN A 253 2.57 8.89 6.75
C GLN A 253 2.16 8.27 5.41
N VAL A 254 0.85 8.16 5.20
CA VAL A 254 0.23 7.87 3.92
C VAL A 254 -0.66 9.04 3.55
N GLY A 255 -0.61 9.44 2.29
CA GLY A 255 -1.52 10.39 1.67
C GLY A 255 -1.93 9.87 0.29
N TRP A 256 -2.62 10.70 -0.47
CA TRP A 256 -3.10 10.31 -1.79
C TRP A 256 -3.01 11.46 -2.80
N ARG A 257 -3.04 11.10 -4.08
CA ARG A 257 -3.11 12.05 -5.20
C ARG A 257 -3.84 11.41 -6.38
N GLY A 258 -4.47 12.24 -7.23
CA GLY A 258 -5.15 11.80 -8.44
C GLY A 258 -6.51 11.20 -8.17
N ALA A 259 -6.87 10.14 -8.90
CA ALA A 259 -8.19 9.52 -8.87
C ALA A 259 -8.32 8.38 -7.83
N ASP A 260 -7.54 8.43 -6.75
CA ASP A 260 -7.62 7.43 -5.68
C ASP A 260 -9.04 7.39 -5.07
N ALA A 261 -9.68 6.23 -5.15
CA ALA A 261 -11.05 6.04 -4.72
C ALA A 261 -11.19 5.97 -3.19
N THR A 262 -10.15 5.54 -2.50
CA THR A 262 -10.14 5.39 -1.03
C THR A 262 -9.65 6.62 -0.31
N LYS A 263 -8.84 7.45 -0.99
CA LYS A 263 -8.24 8.68 -0.46
C LYS A 263 -7.66 8.47 0.93
N GLU A 264 -6.91 7.40 1.07
CA GLU A 264 -6.35 6.99 2.34
C GLU A 264 -5.41 8.04 2.91
N THR A 265 -5.61 8.36 4.18
CA THR A 265 -4.70 9.18 4.98
C THR A 265 -4.39 8.47 6.27
N LEU A 266 -3.10 8.21 6.53
CA LEU A 266 -2.62 7.59 7.76
C LEU A 266 -1.41 8.34 8.29
N GLU A 267 -1.26 8.39 9.61
CA GLU A 267 -0.15 9.02 10.31
C GLU A 267 0.40 8.08 11.38
N LEU A 268 1.71 8.07 11.56
CA LEU A 268 2.38 7.27 12.58
C LEU A 268 2.00 7.77 13.98
N VAL A 269 1.36 6.91 14.77
CA VAL A 269 0.94 7.19 16.14
C VAL A 269 1.75 6.41 17.18
N GLU A 270 2.41 5.31 16.76
CA GLU A 270 3.25 4.48 17.63
C GLU A 270 4.44 3.91 16.85
N PHE A 271 5.62 3.94 17.48
CA PHE A 271 6.83 3.28 17.00
C PHE A 271 7.55 2.71 18.23
N THR A 272 7.52 1.39 18.38
CA THR A 272 7.99 0.71 19.59
C THR A 272 8.82 -0.51 19.26
N GLN A 273 9.69 -0.89 20.20
CA GLN A 273 10.37 -2.19 20.24
C GLN A 273 9.62 -3.08 21.22
N LEU A 274 9.05 -4.16 20.72
CA LEU A 274 8.33 -5.15 21.52
C LEU A 274 9.26 -5.84 22.51
N THR A 275 8.70 -6.26 23.65
CA THR A 275 9.31 -7.23 24.55
C THR A 275 9.30 -8.63 23.93
N ASP A 276 10.09 -9.54 24.49
CA ASP A 276 10.12 -10.94 24.02
C ASP A 276 8.76 -11.63 24.14
N ASP A 277 7.98 -11.32 25.18
CA ASP A 277 6.64 -11.89 25.39
C ASP A 277 5.66 -11.35 24.33
N GLU A 278 5.66 -10.04 24.06
CA GLU A 278 4.81 -9.43 23.03
C GLU A 278 5.18 -9.96 21.63
N LEU A 279 6.48 -10.14 21.34
CA LEU A 279 6.92 -10.73 20.09
C LEU A 279 6.49 -12.19 19.96
N ALA A 280 6.48 -12.96 21.06
CA ALA A 280 5.99 -14.34 21.09
C ALA A 280 4.49 -14.43 20.77
N GLU A 281 3.68 -13.44 21.21
CA GLU A 281 2.27 -13.34 20.83
C GLU A 281 2.11 -13.11 19.32
N VAL A 282 2.92 -12.21 18.74
CA VAL A 282 2.89 -11.94 17.29
C VAL A 282 3.33 -13.17 16.50
N ARG A 283 4.38 -13.88 16.93
CA ARG A 283 4.76 -15.19 16.31
C ARG A 283 3.60 -16.16 16.30
N THR A 284 2.85 -16.25 17.40
CA THR A 284 1.69 -17.14 17.50
C THR A 284 0.61 -16.76 16.48
N LYS A 285 0.34 -15.47 16.31
CA LYS A 285 -0.59 -14.98 15.27
C LYS A 285 -0.08 -15.32 13.86
N ALA A 286 1.21 -15.07 13.58
CA ALA A 286 1.82 -15.38 12.29
C ALA A 286 1.76 -16.87 11.94
N PHE A 287 2.06 -17.77 12.89
CA PHE A 287 1.91 -19.20 12.69
C PHE A 287 0.45 -19.64 12.48
N ASN A 288 -0.50 -19.03 13.18
CA ASN A 288 -1.93 -19.30 12.96
C ASN A 288 -2.35 -18.90 11.55
N LEU A 289 -1.88 -17.74 11.08
CA LEU A 289 -2.14 -17.25 9.72
C LEU A 289 -1.48 -18.16 8.68
N GLU A 290 -0.25 -18.66 8.93
CA GLU A 290 0.38 -19.67 8.08
C GLU A 290 -0.44 -20.97 8.01
N GLN A 291 -0.96 -21.47 9.14
CA GLN A 291 -1.80 -22.67 9.13
C GLN A 291 -3.09 -22.46 8.30
N SER A 292 -3.60 -21.26 8.27
CA SER A 292 -4.71 -20.88 7.39
C SER A 292 -4.25 -20.82 5.93
N ALA A 293 -3.08 -20.22 5.67
CA ALA A 293 -2.48 -20.12 4.34
C ALA A 293 -2.30 -21.48 3.65
N LEU A 294 -1.85 -22.48 4.41
CA LEU A 294 -1.69 -23.84 3.92
C LEU A 294 -3.02 -24.50 3.48
N LYS A 295 -4.16 -24.01 3.96
CA LYS A 295 -5.50 -24.51 3.60
C LYS A 295 -6.10 -23.73 2.43
N HIS A 296 -5.94 -22.39 2.44
CA HIS A 296 -6.63 -21.49 1.53
C HIS A 296 -5.83 -21.17 0.27
N SER A 297 -4.48 -21.21 0.34
CA SER A 297 -3.57 -20.91 -0.78
C SER A 297 -2.73 -22.13 -1.18
N LYS A 298 -3.40 -23.22 -1.58
CA LYS A 298 -2.76 -24.52 -1.91
C LYS A 298 -1.83 -24.45 -3.11
N GLU A 299 -2.09 -23.56 -4.06
CA GLU A 299 -1.34 -23.48 -5.31
C GLU A 299 -0.24 -22.41 -5.29
N VAL A 300 -0.18 -21.61 -4.22
CA VAL A 300 0.83 -20.57 -4.02
C VAL A 300 1.52 -20.80 -2.67
N TYR A 301 0.91 -20.41 -1.55
CA TYR A 301 1.57 -20.46 -0.25
C TYR A 301 2.00 -21.88 0.17
N ALA A 302 1.13 -22.87 -0.01
CA ALA A 302 1.44 -24.27 0.37
C ALA A 302 2.52 -24.92 -0.50
N MET A 303 2.98 -24.24 -1.56
CA MET A 303 4.11 -24.70 -2.40
C MET A 303 5.47 -24.20 -1.89
N THR A 304 5.49 -23.39 -0.83
CA THR A 304 6.70 -22.86 -0.20
C THR A 304 7.08 -23.61 1.05
N SER A 305 8.33 -23.46 1.52
CA SER A 305 8.76 -24.00 2.82
C SER A 305 7.96 -23.37 3.97
N PRO A 306 7.73 -24.07 5.09
CA PRO A 306 7.14 -23.46 6.28
C PRO A 306 7.94 -22.26 6.79
N LEU A 307 7.33 -21.45 7.67
CA LEU A 307 8.05 -20.45 8.46
C LEU A 307 9.07 -21.13 9.40
N GLU A 308 10.24 -20.48 9.55
CA GLU A 308 11.31 -20.88 10.47
C GLU A 308 11.41 -19.94 11.68
#